data_a9e07fc4a217b077ea005a98092dee58
#
_entry.id   a9e07fc4a217b077ea005a98092dee58
#
_cell.length_a   1.000
_cell.length_b   1.000
_cell.length_c   1.000
_cell.angle_alpha   90.00
_cell.angle_beta   90.00
_cell.angle_gamma   90.00
#
_symmetry.space_group_name_H-M   'P 1'
#
loop_
_entity.id
_entity.type
_entity.pdbx_description
1 polymer ?
#
loop_
_entity_poly.entity_id
_entity_poly.type
_entity_poly.pdbx_seq_one_letter_code
_entity_poly.pdbx_strand_id
1 'polypeptide(L)'
;GTMAVGECRAGVRYCQEGGFDGPCDGEILPVPEICDDKDNDCDGEVDEGFDNRGVDIVFVIDISGSFDDEIQSMIEGIAPLLDDPITSNFRFGLSVIGSQNTGGGTPILTRHSLFITDFVPADEFLEYLEGIQILDGGGIEPSIDVAMWAMNGTYRYSWDPGSQKVIIIMTDEIAQTITGTPIADVNQMAIDGGYEIFVFALPEHHNVFIRLVRGDRSRLYSPSVNSTTVFRQI
;
A
#
# COMPACT_ATOMS: atom_id res chain seq x y z
N GLY A 1 -4.18 1.12 38.43
CA GLY A 1 -4.34 -0.15 37.76
C GLY A 1 -5.61 -0.16 36.96
N THR A 2 -5.50 -0.51 35.73
CA THR A 2 -6.52 -0.57 34.68
C THR A 2 -7.43 -1.82 34.76
N MET A 3 -7.67 -2.37 35.98
CA MET A 3 -8.53 -3.53 36.13
C MET A 3 -9.98 -3.19 35.79
N ALA A 4 -10.56 -3.92 34.86
CA ALA A 4 -11.91 -3.76 34.33
C ALA A 4 -12.13 -2.47 33.49
N VAL A 5 -11.13 -2.04 32.75
CA VAL A 5 -11.24 -1.09 31.68
C VAL A 5 -10.98 -1.86 30.37
N GLY A 6 -11.79 -1.64 29.36
CA GLY A 6 -11.68 -2.35 28.07
C GLY A 6 -11.76 -3.88 28.19
N GLU A 7 -10.94 -4.57 27.43
CA GLU A 7 -10.84 -6.03 27.42
C GLU A 7 -10.04 -6.58 28.62
N CYS A 8 -9.33 -5.73 29.38
CA CYS A 8 -8.47 -6.17 30.47
C CYS A 8 -9.21 -6.68 31.68
N ARG A 9 -8.73 -7.74 32.25
CA ARG A 9 -9.22 -8.31 33.48
C ARG A 9 -8.12 -8.91 34.33
N ALA A 10 -8.27 -8.79 35.64
CA ALA A 10 -7.38 -9.47 36.58
C ALA A 10 -7.60 -10.97 36.55
N GLY A 11 -6.53 -11.71 36.51
CA GLY A 11 -6.55 -13.14 36.75
C GLY A 11 -6.60 -13.50 38.23
N VAL A 12 -6.86 -14.76 38.53
CA VAL A 12 -6.87 -15.33 39.87
C VAL A 12 -5.63 -16.19 40.06
N ARG A 13 -4.92 -15.98 41.18
CA ARG A 13 -3.80 -16.83 41.58
C ARG A 13 -4.17 -17.67 42.78
N TYR A 14 -3.94 -18.95 42.71
CA TYR A 14 -4.20 -19.87 43.82
C TYR A 14 -2.91 -20.14 44.60
N CYS A 15 -2.99 -20.09 45.94
CA CYS A 15 -1.86 -20.54 46.79
C CYS A 15 -1.74 -22.06 46.79
N GLN A 16 -0.57 -22.56 46.47
CA GLN A 16 -0.20 -23.99 46.68
C GLN A 16 1.02 -24.04 47.59
N GLU A 17 0.91 -24.80 48.69
CA GLU A 17 2.00 -25.15 49.64
C GLU A 17 3.00 -24.02 49.97
N GLY A 18 2.51 -22.81 50.26
CA GLY A 18 3.32 -21.71 50.79
C GLY A 18 3.94 -20.77 49.72
N GLY A 19 3.57 -20.87 48.46
CA GLY A 19 4.03 -19.98 47.39
C GLY A 19 2.91 -19.68 46.37
N PHE A 20 3.16 -18.63 45.55
CA PHE A 20 2.37 -18.38 44.37
C PHE A 20 3.18 -18.85 43.17
N ASP A 21 2.78 -19.95 42.54
CA ASP A 21 3.41 -20.44 41.33
C ASP A 21 2.55 -20.17 40.07
N GLY A 22 3.23 -19.80 38.99
CA GLY A 22 2.63 -19.65 37.66
C GLY A 22 1.96 -18.30 37.37
N PRO A 23 1.48 -18.10 36.14
CA PRO A 23 0.71 -16.94 35.72
C PRO A 23 -0.67 -16.92 36.39
N CYS A 24 -1.33 -15.77 36.40
CA CYS A 24 -2.70 -15.64 36.89
C CYS A 24 -3.67 -16.30 35.91
N ASP A 25 -4.60 -17.14 36.43
CA ASP A 25 -5.60 -17.78 35.61
C ASP A 25 -6.69 -16.78 35.17
N GLY A 26 -6.92 -16.69 33.87
CA GLY A 26 -7.89 -15.81 33.26
C GLY A 26 -7.51 -14.34 33.19
N GLU A 27 -6.24 -13.99 33.42
CA GLU A 27 -5.73 -12.64 33.22
C GLU A 27 -5.73 -12.23 31.74
N ILE A 28 -6.19 -11.02 31.44
CA ILE A 28 -6.00 -10.35 30.14
C ILE A 28 -5.18 -9.10 30.41
N LEU A 29 -3.98 -9.07 29.86
CA LEU A 29 -3.06 -7.94 29.97
C LEU A 29 -3.29 -6.94 28.83
N PRO A 30 -2.97 -5.65 29.05
CA PRO A 30 -2.95 -4.65 27.98
C PRO A 30 -2.05 -5.10 26.83
N VAL A 31 -2.54 -4.96 25.61
CA VAL A 31 -1.79 -5.12 24.37
C VAL A 31 -1.98 -3.85 23.52
N PRO A 32 -1.08 -3.53 22.60
CA PRO A 32 -1.31 -2.41 21.70
C PRO A 32 -2.66 -2.53 21.00
N GLU A 33 -3.32 -1.36 20.79
CA GLU A 33 -4.59 -1.27 20.10
C GLU A 33 -4.57 -1.96 18.72
N ILE A 34 -5.68 -2.60 18.40
CA ILE A 34 -6.03 -3.09 17.06
C ILE A 34 -7.43 -2.56 16.73
N CYS A 35 -7.68 -2.15 15.48
CA CYS A 35 -8.93 -1.56 15.07
C CYS A 35 -10.06 -2.62 15.06
N ASP A 36 -10.65 -2.88 16.23
CA ASP A 36 -11.69 -3.91 16.44
C ASP A 36 -12.85 -3.45 17.32
N ASP A 37 -13.02 -2.13 17.50
CA ASP A 37 -14.01 -1.47 18.35
C ASP A 37 -13.89 -1.85 19.85
N LYS A 38 -12.67 -2.17 20.30
CA LYS A 38 -12.39 -2.51 21.69
C LYS A 38 -11.20 -1.70 22.22
N ASP A 39 -11.16 -1.53 23.51
CA ASP A 39 -10.05 -0.96 24.26
C ASP A 39 -9.09 -2.12 24.61
N ASN A 40 -8.07 -2.33 23.79
CA ASN A 40 -7.14 -3.47 23.93
C ASN A 40 -5.99 -3.14 24.88
N ASP A 41 -5.58 -1.87 25.01
CA ASP A 41 -4.50 -1.47 25.93
C ASP A 41 -5.03 -1.01 27.30
N CYS A 42 -6.36 -0.89 27.39
CA CYS A 42 -7.08 -0.68 28.65
C CYS A 42 -6.80 0.65 29.31
N ASP A 43 -6.65 1.67 28.51
CA ASP A 43 -6.48 3.04 28.98
C ASP A 43 -7.82 3.80 29.12
N GLY A 44 -8.90 3.27 28.54
CA GLY A 44 -10.27 3.78 28.60
C GLY A 44 -10.73 4.47 27.32
N GLU A 45 -9.88 4.56 26.33
CA GLU A 45 -10.23 4.95 25.00
C GLU A 45 -10.38 3.68 24.14
N VAL A 46 -11.01 3.75 22.99
CA VAL A 46 -11.26 2.62 22.11
C VAL A 46 -10.62 2.91 20.76
N ASP A 47 -9.77 1.99 20.28
CA ASP A 47 -9.05 2.16 19.03
C ASP A 47 -8.26 3.49 18.96
N GLU A 48 -7.75 3.99 20.10
CA GLU A 48 -6.91 5.19 20.09
C GLU A 48 -5.49 4.84 19.62
N GLY A 49 -4.76 5.90 19.23
CA GLY A 49 -3.42 5.72 18.66
C GLY A 49 -3.44 5.33 17.18
N PHE A 50 -4.55 4.87 16.65
CA PHE A 50 -4.82 4.93 15.22
C PHE A 50 -5.13 6.38 14.89
N ASP A 51 -4.09 7.18 14.72
CA ASP A 51 -4.22 8.58 14.37
C ASP A 51 -5.25 8.74 13.24
N ASN A 52 -6.19 9.68 13.37
CA ASN A 52 -7.06 10.15 12.28
C ASN A 52 -6.24 10.78 11.13
N ARG A 53 -5.00 10.33 10.98
CA ARG A 53 -4.16 10.67 9.85
C ARG A 53 -4.80 10.08 8.61
N GLY A 54 -5.08 10.92 7.66
CA GLY A 54 -5.48 10.45 6.33
C GLY A 54 -4.41 9.53 5.77
N VAL A 55 -4.78 8.73 4.81
CA VAL A 55 -3.84 7.92 4.03
C VAL A 55 -3.86 8.44 2.60
N ASP A 56 -2.70 8.82 2.10
CA ASP A 56 -2.51 9.20 0.71
C ASP A 56 -1.94 8.00 -0.05
N ILE A 57 -2.70 7.44 -0.97
CA ILE A 57 -2.30 6.27 -1.76
C ILE A 57 -2.13 6.64 -3.21
N VAL A 58 -0.95 6.43 -3.76
CA VAL A 58 -0.70 6.52 -5.21
C VAL A 58 -0.65 5.12 -5.79
N PHE A 59 -1.54 4.84 -6.72
CA PHE A 59 -1.49 3.66 -7.56
C PHE A 59 -0.62 3.94 -8.78
N VAL A 60 0.26 2.99 -9.08
CA VAL A 60 1.14 2.96 -10.24
C VAL A 60 0.82 1.68 -11.01
N ILE A 61 -0.07 1.78 -11.98
CA ILE A 61 -0.70 0.63 -12.65
C ILE A 61 -0.10 0.45 -14.04
N ASP A 62 0.34 -0.76 -14.34
CA ASP A 62 0.74 -1.17 -15.67
C ASP A 62 -0.48 -1.23 -16.60
N ILE A 63 -0.36 -0.57 -17.76
CA ILE A 63 -1.40 -0.55 -18.79
C ILE A 63 -0.94 -1.22 -20.09
N SER A 64 0.09 -2.06 -20.02
CA SER A 64 0.53 -2.87 -21.17
C SER A 64 -0.49 -3.94 -21.52
N GLY A 65 -0.47 -4.38 -22.78
CA GLY A 65 -1.40 -5.41 -23.26
C GLY A 65 -1.21 -6.78 -22.59
N SER A 66 -0.03 -7.05 -22.01
CA SER A 66 0.23 -8.28 -21.25
C SER A 66 -0.49 -8.30 -19.89
N PHE A 67 -0.85 -7.14 -19.36
CA PHE A 67 -1.49 -6.96 -18.04
C PHE A 67 -3.02 -6.76 -18.10
N ASP A 68 -3.64 -6.95 -19.29
CA ASP A 68 -5.06 -6.66 -19.55
C ASP A 68 -6.00 -7.48 -18.64
N ASP A 69 -5.78 -8.78 -18.55
CA ASP A 69 -6.60 -9.68 -17.73
C ASP A 69 -6.46 -9.40 -16.22
N GLU A 70 -5.28 -8.98 -15.78
CA GLU A 70 -4.98 -8.65 -14.39
C GLU A 70 -5.58 -7.31 -13.97
N ILE A 71 -5.56 -6.30 -14.83
CA ILE A 71 -6.14 -4.98 -14.54
C ILE A 71 -7.61 -5.10 -14.18
N GLN A 72 -8.40 -5.83 -14.96
CA GLN A 72 -9.82 -5.98 -14.68
C GLN A 72 -10.07 -6.62 -13.32
N SER A 73 -9.33 -7.70 -13.03
CA SER A 73 -9.42 -8.40 -11.74
C SER A 73 -9.02 -7.50 -10.56
N MET A 74 -8.07 -6.58 -10.79
CA MET A 74 -7.60 -5.64 -9.78
C MET A 74 -8.59 -4.52 -9.52
N ILE A 75 -9.19 -3.94 -10.56
CA ILE A 75 -10.25 -2.94 -10.43
C ILE A 75 -11.42 -3.53 -9.64
N GLU A 76 -11.85 -4.76 -9.98
CA GLU A 76 -12.89 -5.48 -9.24
C GLU A 76 -12.51 -5.74 -7.77
N GLY A 77 -11.23 -5.90 -7.47
CA GLY A 77 -10.74 -6.09 -6.11
C GLY A 77 -10.57 -4.79 -5.32
N ILE A 78 -10.31 -3.68 -6.00
CA ILE A 78 -10.15 -2.35 -5.38
C ILE A 78 -11.52 -1.71 -5.11
N ALA A 79 -12.47 -1.81 -6.03
CA ALA A 79 -13.76 -1.14 -5.94
C ALA A 79 -14.50 -1.36 -4.60
N PRO A 80 -14.59 -2.59 -4.03
CA PRO A 80 -15.21 -2.79 -2.73
C PRO A 80 -14.50 -2.11 -1.55
N LEU A 81 -13.19 -1.78 -1.72
CA LEU A 81 -12.44 -1.09 -0.68
C LEU A 81 -12.73 0.40 -0.69
N LEU A 82 -12.97 0.95 -1.87
CA LEU A 82 -13.32 2.36 -2.01
C LEU A 82 -14.67 2.68 -1.36
N ASP A 83 -15.54 1.68 -1.25
CA ASP A 83 -16.85 1.76 -0.56
C ASP A 83 -16.75 1.46 0.96
N ASP A 84 -15.61 1.01 1.45
CA ASP A 84 -15.43 0.68 2.87
C ASP A 84 -15.32 1.97 3.71
N PRO A 85 -16.08 2.11 4.82
CA PRO A 85 -15.98 3.26 5.69
C PRO A 85 -14.57 3.57 6.21
N ILE A 86 -13.69 2.57 6.31
CA ILE A 86 -12.29 2.74 6.74
C ILE A 86 -11.50 3.65 5.76
N THR A 87 -11.90 3.71 4.50
CA THR A 87 -11.25 4.55 3.49
C THR A 87 -11.81 5.96 3.38
N SER A 88 -12.75 6.33 4.26
CA SER A 88 -13.44 7.64 4.20
C SER A 88 -12.51 8.86 4.33
N ASN A 89 -11.35 8.69 4.93
CA ASN A 89 -10.31 9.71 5.06
C ASN A 89 -9.08 9.42 4.17
N PHE A 90 -9.18 8.47 3.23
CA PHE A 90 -8.13 8.18 2.27
C PHE A 90 -8.28 9.07 1.04
N ARG A 91 -7.14 9.42 0.43
CA ARG A 91 -7.09 10.08 -0.86
C ARG A 91 -6.27 9.24 -1.83
N PHE A 92 -6.70 9.20 -3.07
CA PHE A 92 -6.17 8.30 -4.07
C PHE A 92 -5.64 9.07 -5.26
N GLY A 93 -4.39 8.80 -5.64
CA GLY A 93 -3.75 9.33 -6.84
C GLY A 93 -3.45 8.21 -7.82
N LEU A 94 -3.38 8.51 -9.10
CA LEU A 94 -3.14 7.54 -10.17
C LEU A 94 -2.02 7.98 -11.08
N SER A 95 -1.07 7.09 -11.28
CA SER A 95 -0.12 7.09 -12.38
C SER A 95 -0.15 5.74 -13.09
N VAL A 96 0.21 5.72 -14.35
CA VAL A 96 0.26 4.49 -15.12
C VAL A 96 1.70 4.18 -15.58
N ILE A 97 1.99 2.91 -15.74
CA ILE A 97 3.19 2.42 -16.39
C ILE A 97 2.80 2.08 -17.82
N GLY A 98 3.52 2.61 -18.79
CA GLY A 98 3.24 2.33 -20.18
C GLY A 98 4.52 2.29 -20.97
N SER A 99 4.48 1.52 -22.06
CA SER A 99 5.62 1.29 -22.90
C SER A 99 6.23 2.59 -23.42
N GLN A 100 7.48 2.84 -23.09
CA GLN A 100 8.31 3.91 -23.66
C GLN A 100 9.08 3.35 -24.83
N ASN A 101 8.65 3.69 -26.05
CA ASN A 101 9.33 3.20 -27.23
C ASN A 101 10.71 3.85 -27.38
N THR A 102 11.77 3.07 -27.18
CA THR A 102 13.16 3.50 -27.37
C THR A 102 13.70 3.20 -28.79
N GLY A 103 12.90 2.58 -29.66
CA GLY A 103 13.30 1.96 -30.93
C GLY A 103 12.78 2.61 -32.21
N GLY A 104 12.48 3.92 -32.26
CA GLY A 104 12.17 4.62 -33.53
C GLY A 104 10.73 4.56 -34.00
N GLY A 105 9.81 4.04 -33.21
CA GLY A 105 8.35 4.18 -33.38
C GLY A 105 7.83 5.47 -32.77
N THR A 106 6.56 5.79 -33.00
CA THR A 106 5.89 6.92 -32.35
C THR A 106 5.93 6.70 -30.84
N PRO A 107 6.42 7.67 -30.01
CA PRO A 107 6.39 7.53 -28.56
C PRO A 107 4.93 7.39 -28.13
N ILE A 108 4.58 6.26 -27.52
CA ILE A 108 3.19 5.99 -27.14
C ILE A 108 2.83 6.85 -25.93
N LEU A 109 3.77 7.00 -24.98
CA LEU A 109 3.56 7.84 -23.82
C LEU A 109 4.80 8.69 -23.50
N THR A 110 4.56 9.92 -23.05
CA THR A 110 5.59 10.78 -22.48
C THR A 110 5.56 10.67 -20.97
N ARG A 111 6.64 11.03 -20.27
CA ARG A 111 6.67 11.10 -18.81
C ARG A 111 5.43 11.80 -18.21
N HIS A 112 4.93 12.85 -18.86
CA HIS A 112 3.78 13.60 -18.38
C HIS A 112 2.45 12.88 -18.59
N SER A 113 2.34 12.03 -19.60
CA SER A 113 1.11 11.24 -19.85
C SER A 113 0.99 10.00 -18.95
N LEU A 114 2.00 9.68 -18.15
CA LEU A 114 1.95 8.63 -17.14
C LEU A 114 1.35 9.11 -15.81
N PHE A 115 1.25 10.42 -15.59
CA PHE A 115 0.51 11.01 -14.48
C PHE A 115 -0.96 11.22 -14.90
N ILE A 116 -1.90 10.59 -14.22
CA ILE A 116 -3.32 10.61 -14.57
C ILE A 116 -4.07 11.61 -13.70
N THR A 117 -4.02 11.45 -12.38
CA THR A 117 -4.66 12.37 -11.44
C THR A 117 -3.87 12.54 -10.16
N ASP A 118 -3.99 13.71 -9.54
CA ASP A 118 -3.58 13.97 -8.17
C ASP A 118 -4.56 13.30 -7.19
N PHE A 119 -4.45 13.55 -5.92
CA PHE A 119 -5.29 12.95 -4.90
C PHE A 119 -6.74 13.39 -5.00
N VAL A 120 -7.62 12.41 -5.14
CA VAL A 120 -9.08 12.54 -5.20
C VAL A 120 -9.73 11.60 -4.18
N PRO A 121 -11.00 11.83 -3.82
CA PRO A 121 -11.77 10.88 -3.01
C PRO A 121 -12.02 9.55 -3.74
N ALA A 122 -12.48 8.55 -3.00
CA ALA A 122 -12.66 7.18 -3.49
C ALA A 122 -13.63 7.07 -4.69
N ASP A 123 -14.75 7.78 -4.63
CA ASP A 123 -15.76 7.78 -5.69
C ASP A 123 -15.24 8.36 -7.02
N GLU A 124 -14.51 9.48 -6.95
CA GLU A 124 -13.87 10.07 -8.13
C GLU A 124 -12.72 9.19 -8.65
N PHE A 125 -11.97 8.55 -7.74
CA PHE A 125 -10.87 7.65 -8.12
C PHE A 125 -11.35 6.45 -8.92
N LEU A 126 -12.50 5.88 -8.58
CA LEU A 126 -13.08 4.76 -9.33
C LEU A 126 -13.35 5.11 -10.80
N GLU A 127 -13.83 6.35 -11.07
CA GLU A 127 -14.03 6.81 -12.44
C GLU A 127 -12.72 6.83 -13.26
N TYR A 128 -11.60 7.22 -12.63
CA TYR A 128 -10.28 7.16 -13.28
C TYR A 128 -9.82 5.74 -13.54
N LEU A 129 -10.03 4.82 -12.60
CA LEU A 129 -9.68 3.40 -12.76
C LEU A 129 -10.48 2.76 -13.91
N GLU A 130 -11.78 2.97 -13.96
CA GLU A 130 -12.65 2.45 -15.01
C GLU A 130 -12.34 3.07 -16.38
N GLY A 131 -11.78 4.27 -16.39
CA GLY A 131 -11.35 4.98 -17.60
C GLY A 131 -9.99 4.57 -18.14
N ILE A 132 -9.24 3.68 -17.46
CA ILE A 132 -7.93 3.21 -17.92
C ILE A 132 -8.09 2.50 -19.27
N GLN A 133 -7.22 2.87 -20.22
CA GLN A 133 -7.14 2.23 -21.53
C GLN A 133 -5.84 1.44 -21.62
N ILE A 134 -5.95 0.20 -21.97
CA ILE A 134 -4.80 -0.67 -22.27
C ILE A 134 -4.13 -0.20 -23.55
N LEU A 135 -2.82 -0.15 -23.54
CA LEU A 135 -2.01 0.26 -24.67
C LEU A 135 -1.09 -0.88 -25.10
N ASP A 136 -1.36 -1.41 -26.30
CA ASP A 136 -0.43 -2.35 -26.93
C ASP A 136 0.88 -1.62 -27.31
N GLY A 137 2.01 -2.12 -26.81
CA GLY A 137 3.32 -1.59 -27.17
C GLY A 137 4.44 -2.41 -26.55
N GLY A 138 5.47 -2.71 -27.34
CA GLY A 138 6.71 -3.31 -26.83
C GLY A 138 7.72 -2.22 -26.50
N GLY A 139 8.29 -2.22 -25.33
CA GLY A 139 9.29 -1.25 -24.93
C GLY A 139 9.66 -1.36 -23.45
N ILE A 140 10.32 -0.35 -22.92
CA ILE A 140 10.62 -0.28 -21.47
C ILE A 140 9.40 0.26 -20.74
N GLU A 141 9.00 -0.42 -19.70
CA GLU A 141 7.89 -0.08 -18.80
C GLU A 141 8.45 0.39 -17.45
N PRO A 142 8.59 1.71 -17.26
CA PRO A 142 9.48 2.26 -16.25
C PRO A 142 8.84 2.32 -14.86
N SER A 143 8.46 1.18 -14.29
CA SER A 143 7.82 1.08 -12.97
C SER A 143 8.61 1.79 -11.86
N ILE A 144 9.94 1.68 -11.90
CA ILE A 144 10.83 2.30 -10.92
C ILE A 144 10.84 3.82 -11.05
N ASP A 145 10.87 4.33 -12.29
CA ASP A 145 10.88 5.78 -12.50
C ASP A 145 9.52 6.41 -12.13
N VAL A 146 8.41 5.75 -12.44
CA VAL A 146 7.09 6.26 -12.11
C VAL A 146 6.91 6.37 -10.59
N ALA A 147 7.33 5.34 -9.84
CA ALA A 147 7.34 5.40 -8.38
C ALA A 147 8.26 6.52 -7.86
N MET A 148 9.46 6.66 -8.41
CA MET A 148 10.38 7.74 -8.07
C MET A 148 9.78 9.12 -8.35
N TRP A 149 9.14 9.31 -9.51
CA TRP A 149 8.53 10.59 -9.89
C TRP A 149 7.34 10.97 -9.02
N ALA A 150 6.62 9.98 -8.48
CA ALA A 150 5.57 10.24 -7.50
C ALA A 150 6.14 10.81 -6.18
N MET A 151 7.34 10.36 -5.77
CA MET A 151 7.96 10.78 -4.51
C MET A 151 8.75 12.09 -4.61
N ASN A 152 9.44 12.34 -5.72
CA ASN A 152 10.43 13.42 -5.85
C ASN A 152 9.87 14.75 -6.36
N GLY A 153 8.54 14.89 -6.45
CA GLY A 153 7.86 16.09 -6.92
C GLY A 153 7.88 16.28 -8.45
N THR A 154 8.35 15.29 -9.22
CA THR A 154 8.26 15.28 -10.69
C THR A 154 6.82 15.20 -11.13
N TYR A 155 6.05 14.27 -10.57
CA TYR A 155 4.60 14.31 -10.54
C TYR A 155 4.19 15.16 -9.34
N ARG A 156 3.37 16.15 -9.56
CA ARG A 156 3.03 17.14 -8.55
C ARG A 156 1.91 16.65 -7.64
N TYR A 157 2.09 15.47 -7.07
CA TYR A 157 1.17 15.00 -6.05
C TYR A 157 1.17 15.93 -4.83
N SER A 158 -0.03 16.32 -4.42
CA SER A 158 -0.27 17.17 -3.25
C SER A 158 -0.33 16.34 -1.96
N TRP A 159 0.77 15.61 -1.65
CA TRP A 159 0.91 14.80 -0.45
C TRP A 159 0.61 15.62 0.81
N ASP A 160 -0.29 15.13 1.66
CA ASP A 160 -0.51 15.74 2.97
C ASP A 160 0.66 15.36 3.90
N PRO A 161 1.33 16.34 4.52
CA PRO A 161 2.40 16.05 5.46
C PRO A 161 1.96 15.25 6.69
N GLY A 162 0.67 15.31 7.04
CA GLY A 162 0.07 14.57 8.15
C GLY A 162 -0.39 13.17 7.79
N SER A 163 -0.53 12.84 6.51
CA SER A 163 -1.00 11.53 6.05
C SER A 163 0.10 10.47 6.03
N GLN A 164 -0.29 9.22 6.21
CA GLN A 164 0.54 8.08 5.79
C GLN A 164 0.65 8.09 4.27
N LYS A 165 1.86 7.90 3.75
CA LYS A 165 2.14 7.98 2.31
C LYS A 165 2.41 6.59 1.76
N VAL A 166 1.55 6.13 0.87
CA VAL A 166 1.60 4.78 0.31
C VAL A 166 1.73 4.84 -1.21
N ILE A 167 2.58 3.99 -1.76
CA ILE A 167 2.71 3.77 -3.21
C ILE A 167 2.48 2.29 -3.48
N ILE A 168 1.55 2.00 -4.38
CA ILE A 168 1.20 0.64 -4.79
C ILE A 168 1.55 0.47 -6.25
N ILE A 169 2.53 -0.36 -6.54
CA ILE A 169 2.96 -0.69 -7.91
C ILE A 169 2.30 -2.00 -8.31
N MET A 170 1.72 -2.03 -9.51
CA MET A 170 1.00 -3.16 -10.05
C MET A 170 1.46 -3.40 -11.49
N THR A 171 2.14 -4.55 -11.74
CA THR A 171 2.75 -4.88 -13.05
C THR A 171 3.02 -6.37 -13.17
N ASP A 172 2.97 -6.91 -14.38
CA ASP A 172 3.46 -8.26 -14.70
C ASP A 172 4.93 -8.24 -15.17
N GLU A 173 5.49 -7.06 -15.37
CA GLU A 173 6.86 -6.90 -15.86
C GLU A 173 7.89 -6.84 -14.72
N ILE A 174 9.13 -7.13 -15.08
CA ILE A 174 10.29 -6.93 -14.20
C ILE A 174 10.49 -5.42 -13.93
N ALA A 175 11.02 -5.10 -12.75
CA ALA A 175 11.36 -3.72 -12.42
C ALA A 175 12.28 -3.08 -13.46
N GLN A 176 11.79 -2.04 -14.14
CA GLN A 176 12.48 -1.36 -15.23
C GLN A 176 12.66 0.14 -14.95
N THR A 177 13.67 0.73 -15.58
CA THR A 177 13.96 2.16 -15.50
C THR A 177 14.48 2.70 -16.83
N ILE A 178 14.06 3.90 -17.21
CA ILE A 178 14.60 4.64 -18.37
C ILE A 178 15.61 5.71 -17.96
N THR A 179 15.60 6.14 -16.69
CA THR A 179 16.57 7.10 -16.17
C THR A 179 17.89 6.45 -15.77
N GLY A 180 17.90 5.13 -15.60
CA GLY A 180 19.03 4.39 -15.05
C GLY A 180 19.20 4.55 -13.55
N THR A 181 18.22 5.12 -12.85
CA THR A 181 18.28 5.28 -11.39
C THR A 181 18.30 3.92 -10.70
N PRO A 182 19.27 3.63 -9.85
CA PRO A 182 19.32 2.38 -9.10
C PRO A 182 18.10 2.19 -8.19
N ILE A 183 17.57 0.98 -8.11
CA ILE A 183 16.46 0.66 -7.21
C ILE A 183 16.79 1.01 -5.76
N ALA A 184 18.05 0.84 -5.35
CA ALA A 184 18.50 1.19 -4.01
C ALA A 184 18.33 2.69 -3.68
N ASP A 185 18.55 3.56 -4.66
CA ASP A 185 18.40 5.01 -4.49
C ASP A 185 16.91 5.39 -4.37
N VAL A 186 16.03 4.72 -5.14
CA VAL A 186 14.58 4.90 -5.04
C VAL A 186 14.05 4.39 -3.70
N ASN A 187 14.56 3.25 -3.23
CA ASN A 187 14.26 2.74 -1.90
C ASN A 187 14.72 3.72 -0.80
N GLN A 188 15.93 4.28 -0.92
CA GLN A 188 16.43 5.27 0.05
C GLN A 188 15.54 6.53 0.05
N MET A 189 15.11 6.99 -1.12
CA MET A 189 14.17 8.11 -1.24
C MET A 189 12.84 7.81 -0.53
N ALA A 190 12.33 6.60 -0.66
CA ALA A 190 11.12 6.19 0.05
C ALA A 190 11.31 6.20 1.57
N ILE A 191 12.47 5.74 2.07
CA ILE A 191 12.82 5.78 3.49
C ILE A 191 12.87 7.23 4.00
N ASP A 192 13.60 8.07 3.31
CA ASP A 192 13.84 9.47 3.72
C ASP A 192 12.55 10.31 3.69
N GLY A 193 11.64 10.00 2.75
CA GLY A 193 10.36 10.70 2.59
C GLY A 193 9.20 10.10 3.40
N GLY A 194 9.42 8.99 4.11
CA GLY A 194 8.38 8.29 4.87
C GLY A 194 7.33 7.61 4.02
N TYR A 195 7.71 7.18 2.78
CA TYR A 195 6.81 6.44 1.90
C TYR A 195 6.86 4.95 2.18
N GLU A 196 5.71 4.31 2.13
CA GLU A 196 5.57 2.86 2.13
C GLU A 196 5.28 2.37 0.72
N ILE A 197 6.02 1.36 0.26
CA ILE A 197 5.86 0.82 -1.10
C ILE A 197 5.40 -0.63 -1.00
N PHE A 198 4.33 -0.93 -1.71
CA PHE A 198 3.80 -2.27 -1.92
C PHE A 198 3.86 -2.60 -3.41
N VAL A 199 4.11 -3.85 -3.74
CA VAL A 199 4.26 -4.28 -5.13
C VAL A 199 3.42 -5.53 -5.39
N PHE A 200 2.57 -5.44 -6.39
CA PHE A 200 1.89 -6.57 -7.01
C PHE A 200 2.59 -6.87 -8.32
N ALA A 201 3.35 -7.95 -8.33
CA ALA A 201 4.11 -8.39 -9.48
C ALA A 201 4.15 -9.92 -9.56
N LEU A 202 4.49 -10.45 -10.74
CA LEU A 202 4.65 -11.90 -10.90
C LEU A 202 5.71 -12.43 -9.92
N PRO A 203 5.53 -13.61 -9.32
CA PRO A 203 6.44 -14.16 -8.31
C PRO A 203 7.90 -14.28 -8.77
N GLU A 204 8.13 -14.51 -10.08
CA GLU A 204 9.47 -14.56 -10.67
C GLU A 204 10.21 -13.22 -10.63
N HIS A 205 9.50 -12.10 -10.49
CA HIS A 205 10.07 -10.76 -10.41
C HIS A 205 10.27 -10.26 -8.97
N HIS A 206 9.74 -10.96 -7.96
CA HIS A 206 9.87 -10.59 -6.56
C HIS A 206 11.32 -10.46 -6.09
N ASN A 207 12.26 -11.21 -6.67
CA ASN A 207 13.69 -11.14 -6.34
C ASN A 207 14.34 -9.79 -6.70
N VAL A 208 13.74 -9.04 -7.61
CA VAL A 208 14.18 -7.68 -7.98
C VAL A 208 13.45 -6.64 -7.13
N PHE A 209 12.13 -6.73 -7.04
CA PHE A 209 11.31 -5.80 -6.28
C PHE A 209 11.57 -5.83 -4.76
N ILE A 210 12.10 -6.92 -4.23
CA ILE A 210 12.46 -7.03 -2.80
C ILE A 210 13.40 -5.90 -2.34
N ARG A 211 14.21 -5.37 -3.25
CA ARG A 211 15.12 -4.25 -2.96
C ARG A 211 14.38 -2.93 -2.82
N LEU A 212 13.22 -2.79 -3.47
CA LEU A 212 12.39 -1.59 -3.40
C LEU A 212 11.59 -1.55 -2.10
N VAL A 213 11.16 -2.71 -1.61
CA VAL A 213 10.34 -2.85 -0.39
C VAL A 213 11.17 -3.16 0.87
N ARG A 214 12.41 -2.67 0.93
CA ARG A 214 13.31 -2.80 2.11
C ARG A 214 13.62 -4.24 2.54
N GLY A 215 13.54 -5.20 1.62
CA GLY A 215 13.70 -6.62 1.94
C GLY A 215 12.47 -7.25 2.60
N ASP A 216 11.40 -6.52 2.78
CA ASP A 216 10.17 -6.98 3.41
C ASP A 216 9.28 -7.72 2.41
N ARG A 217 9.29 -9.05 2.49
CA ARG A 217 8.49 -9.90 1.61
C ARG A 217 6.97 -9.79 1.84
N SER A 218 6.53 -9.28 2.99
CA SER A 218 5.11 -9.06 3.26
C SER A 218 4.50 -7.94 2.43
N ARG A 219 5.33 -7.16 1.74
CA ARG A 219 4.94 -6.08 0.82
C ARG A 219 4.97 -6.48 -0.66
N LEU A 220 5.20 -7.78 -0.95
CA LEU A 220 5.22 -8.34 -2.31
C LEU A 220 4.08 -9.33 -2.49
N TYR A 221 3.24 -9.08 -3.46
CA TYR A 221 2.04 -9.85 -3.76
C TYR A 221 2.03 -10.31 -5.21
N SER A 222 1.35 -11.42 -5.48
CA SER A 222 1.01 -11.79 -6.85
C SER A 222 -0.21 -11.00 -7.34
N PRO A 223 -0.30 -10.60 -8.61
CA PRO A 223 -1.47 -9.93 -9.17
C PRO A 223 -2.78 -10.72 -9.00
N SER A 224 -2.69 -12.05 -8.91
CA SER A 224 -3.83 -12.95 -8.68
C SER A 224 -4.33 -13.01 -7.23
N VAL A 225 -3.65 -12.35 -6.29
CA VAL A 225 -4.10 -12.28 -4.89
C VAL A 225 -5.28 -11.34 -4.81
N ASN A 226 -6.32 -11.77 -4.08
CA ASN A 226 -7.46 -10.90 -3.78
C ASN A 226 -6.96 -9.62 -3.07
N SER A 227 -6.96 -8.53 -3.82
CA SER A 227 -6.45 -7.22 -3.39
C SER A 227 -7.16 -6.71 -2.12
N THR A 228 -8.46 -7.02 -1.94
CA THR A 228 -9.22 -6.64 -0.73
C THR A 228 -8.55 -7.11 0.56
N THR A 229 -7.99 -8.32 0.56
CA THR A 229 -7.31 -8.87 1.74
C THR A 229 -6.01 -8.12 2.04
N VAL A 230 -5.31 -7.68 1.01
CA VAL A 230 -4.03 -6.98 1.13
C VAL A 230 -4.22 -5.55 1.64
N PHE A 231 -5.21 -4.85 1.08
CA PHE A 231 -5.49 -3.45 1.46
C PHE A 231 -5.94 -3.29 2.92
N ARG A 232 -6.49 -4.34 3.54
CA ARG A 232 -6.78 -4.35 4.98
C ARG A 232 -5.54 -4.49 5.86
N GLN A 233 -4.37 -4.70 5.27
CA GLN A 233 -3.08 -4.82 5.96
C GLN A 233 -2.22 -3.55 5.82
N ILE A 234 -2.61 -2.63 4.94
CA ILE A 234 -2.06 -1.29 4.76
C ILE A 234 -2.73 -0.33 5.71
#